data_08d17732f546ca00511e3bf2f3fafcde
#
_entry.id   08d17732f546ca00511e3bf2f3fafcde
#
_cell.length_a   1.000
_cell.length_b   1.000
_cell.length_c   1.000
_cell.angle_alpha   90.00
_cell.angle_beta   90.00
_cell.angle_gamma   90.00
#
_symmetry.space_group_name_H-M   'P 1'
#
loop_
_entity.id
_entity.type
_entity.pdbx_description
1 polymer ?
#
loop_
_entity_poly.entity_id
_entity_poly.type
_entity_poly.pdbx_seq_one_letter_code
_entity_poly.pdbx_strand_id
1 'polypeptide(L)'
;CIYDYIPLNILVSFLKDKENIIKHVFENITKPSHYDILKKAHILTEEMNAAENLYEGKLKSTNYSVFGTRTGRLSNKKSGIPILTMKKEERSSLEPTNDLFVEFDFNAAELRTLLALSGNQQPDIDIHEWTRIKTDMSREDMKKRTFAWLYNPEARDSLLEGFYDRDLVKDKYQYKNGIQTPFLRYIETDDRRALNYIVQSTSSDVCIEQAYKLRELFK
;
A
#
# COMPACT_ATOMS: atom_id res chain seq x y z
N CYS A 1 -13.68 22.60 4.27
CA CYS A 1 -13.84 21.44 5.17
C CYS A 1 -14.87 21.80 6.25
N ILE A 2 -15.65 20.83 6.75
CA ILE A 2 -16.65 21.08 7.81
C ILE A 2 -15.99 21.69 9.07
N TYR A 3 -14.75 21.36 9.33
CA TYR A 3 -13.97 21.85 10.46
C TYR A 3 -13.68 23.36 10.37
N ASP A 4 -13.67 23.95 9.19
CA ASP A 4 -13.43 25.39 8.99
C ASP A 4 -14.56 26.26 9.52
N TYR A 5 -15.74 25.67 9.72
CA TYR A 5 -16.94 26.33 10.25
C TYR A 5 -17.14 26.12 11.76
N ILE A 6 -16.27 25.35 12.41
CA ILE A 6 -16.38 25.05 13.85
C ILE A 6 -15.44 26.00 14.62
N PRO A 7 -15.96 26.73 15.63
CA PRO A 7 -15.11 27.55 16.49
C PRO A 7 -13.99 26.73 17.14
N LEU A 8 -12.79 27.30 17.16
CA LEU A 8 -11.57 26.63 17.60
C LEU A 8 -11.69 25.97 18.97
N ASN A 9 -12.29 26.66 19.94
CA ASN A 9 -12.48 26.16 21.30
C ASN A 9 -13.36 24.90 21.33
N ILE A 10 -14.39 24.82 20.48
CA ILE A 10 -15.26 23.64 20.35
C ILE A 10 -14.49 22.51 19.69
N LEU A 11 -13.72 22.79 18.63
CA LEU A 11 -12.90 21.78 17.94
C LEU A 11 -11.86 21.18 18.88
N VAL A 12 -11.15 22.01 19.66
CA VAL A 12 -10.16 21.54 20.65
C VAL A 12 -10.80 20.68 21.72
N SER A 13 -11.99 21.04 22.26
CA SER A 13 -12.71 20.23 23.21
C SER A 13 -13.11 18.88 22.62
N PHE A 14 -13.67 18.88 21.41
CA PHE A 14 -14.07 17.68 20.69
C PHE A 14 -12.89 16.72 20.43
N LEU A 15 -11.72 17.25 20.04
CA LEU A 15 -10.53 16.45 19.83
C LEU A 15 -10.01 15.82 21.12
N LYS A 16 -10.01 16.59 22.24
CA LYS A 16 -9.65 16.05 23.55
C LYS A 16 -10.58 14.94 24.02
N ASP A 17 -11.88 15.09 23.82
CA ASP A 17 -12.86 14.08 24.19
C ASP A 17 -12.68 12.80 23.35
N LYS A 18 -12.42 12.93 22.05
CA LYS A 18 -12.07 11.79 21.20
C LYS A 18 -10.80 11.09 21.68
N GLU A 19 -9.74 11.84 21.99
CA GLU A 19 -8.49 11.29 22.50
C GLU A 19 -8.70 10.50 23.80
N ASN A 20 -9.46 11.06 24.74
CA ASN A 20 -9.79 10.39 26.00
C ASN A 20 -10.57 9.09 25.78
N ILE A 21 -11.54 9.08 24.87
CA ILE A 21 -12.29 7.87 24.52
C ILE A 21 -11.37 6.81 23.91
N ILE A 22 -10.51 7.18 22.98
CA ILE A 22 -9.57 6.28 22.33
C ILE A 22 -8.60 5.67 23.35
N LYS A 23 -8.03 6.50 24.22
CA LYS A 23 -7.15 6.07 25.31
C LYS A 23 -7.85 5.07 26.22
N HIS A 24 -9.08 5.38 26.66
CA HIS A 24 -9.88 4.48 27.47
C HIS A 24 -10.15 3.13 26.80
N VAL A 25 -10.46 3.13 25.51
CA VAL A 25 -10.66 1.91 24.73
C VAL A 25 -9.40 1.05 24.70
N PHE A 26 -8.22 1.62 24.41
CA PHE A 26 -6.97 0.87 24.38
C PHE A 26 -6.54 0.34 25.74
N GLU A 27 -6.80 1.07 26.82
CA GLU A 27 -6.44 0.65 28.17
C GLU A 27 -7.34 -0.46 28.72
N ASN A 28 -8.60 -0.52 28.30
CA ASN A 28 -9.61 -1.39 28.93
C ASN A 28 -10.08 -2.55 28.07
N ILE A 29 -9.82 -2.53 26.74
CA ILE A 29 -10.26 -3.60 25.84
C ILE A 29 -9.09 -4.53 25.52
N THR A 30 -9.05 -5.65 26.22
CA THR A 30 -8.00 -6.68 26.07
C THR A 30 -8.50 -7.99 25.45
N LYS A 31 -9.82 -8.16 25.27
CA LYS A 31 -10.42 -9.41 24.80
C LYS A 31 -10.43 -9.47 23.25
N PRO A 32 -10.03 -10.60 22.64
CA PRO A 32 -10.10 -10.78 21.18
C PRO A 32 -11.49 -10.58 20.59
N SER A 33 -12.56 -10.88 21.34
CA SER A 33 -13.95 -10.66 20.94
C SER A 33 -14.31 -9.19 20.68
N HIS A 34 -13.47 -8.26 21.13
CA HIS A 34 -13.68 -6.82 20.97
C HIS A 34 -12.79 -6.20 19.89
N TYR A 35 -12.24 -7.02 18.99
CA TYR A 35 -11.33 -6.56 17.92
C TYR A 35 -11.94 -5.46 17.06
N ASP A 36 -13.23 -5.51 16.76
CA ASP A 36 -13.91 -4.48 15.97
C ASP A 36 -13.93 -3.12 16.65
N ILE A 37 -13.99 -3.10 17.99
CA ILE A 37 -13.92 -1.85 18.77
C ILE A 37 -12.51 -1.27 18.70
N LEU A 38 -11.49 -2.12 18.87
CA LEU A 38 -10.09 -1.70 18.73
C LEU A 38 -9.80 -1.16 17.33
N LYS A 39 -10.33 -1.82 16.29
CA LYS A 39 -10.20 -1.38 14.89
C LYS A 39 -10.84 0.01 14.68
N LYS A 40 -12.02 0.26 15.23
CA LYS A 40 -12.66 1.58 15.17
C LYS A 40 -11.85 2.64 15.91
N ALA A 41 -11.27 2.31 17.07
CA ALA A 41 -10.40 3.23 17.80
C ALA A 41 -9.13 3.59 17.00
N HIS A 42 -8.52 2.64 16.31
CA HIS A 42 -7.40 2.92 15.40
C HIS A 42 -7.79 3.84 14.26
N ILE A 43 -8.93 3.59 13.60
CA ILE A 43 -9.43 4.47 12.53
C ILE A 43 -9.64 5.89 13.05
N LEU A 44 -10.27 6.06 14.21
CA LEU A 44 -10.45 7.38 14.83
C LEU A 44 -9.12 8.06 15.15
N THR A 45 -8.10 7.32 15.59
CA THR A 45 -6.75 7.86 15.83
C THR A 45 -6.13 8.39 14.53
N GLU A 46 -6.27 7.64 13.44
CA GLU A 46 -5.77 8.08 12.12
C GLU A 46 -6.49 9.33 11.62
N GLU A 47 -7.81 9.40 11.78
CA GLU A 47 -8.62 10.58 11.44
C GLU A 47 -8.21 11.82 12.27
N MET A 48 -7.93 11.65 13.56
CA MET A 48 -7.47 12.74 14.43
C MET A 48 -6.10 13.25 14.03
N ASN A 49 -5.16 12.36 13.77
CA ASN A 49 -3.81 12.71 13.31
C ASN A 49 -3.87 13.46 11.96
N ALA A 50 -4.79 13.08 11.08
CA ALA A 50 -5.03 13.80 9.82
C ALA A 50 -5.59 15.20 10.08
N ALA A 51 -6.54 15.36 11.00
CA ALA A 51 -7.13 16.65 11.36
C ALA A 51 -6.12 17.64 11.98
N GLU A 52 -5.21 17.16 12.83
CA GLU A 52 -4.12 17.99 13.40
C GLU A 52 -3.21 18.56 12.31
N ASN A 53 -2.97 17.79 11.24
CA ASN A 53 -2.17 18.24 10.10
C ASN A 53 -2.89 19.24 9.19
N LEU A 54 -4.23 19.29 9.24
CA LEU A 54 -5.06 20.23 8.46
C LEU A 54 -5.24 21.59 9.17
N TYR A 55 -4.92 21.67 10.46
CA TYR A 55 -5.33 22.78 11.32
C TYR A 55 -4.60 24.11 11.04
N GLU A 56 -3.41 24.10 10.46
CA GLU A 56 -2.63 25.34 10.18
C GLU A 56 -2.88 25.93 8.78
N GLY A 57 -3.93 25.49 8.07
CA GLY A 57 -4.27 26.00 6.72
C GLY A 57 -3.25 25.68 5.62
N LYS A 58 -2.09 25.11 6.00
CA LYS A 58 -1.09 24.60 5.09
C LYS A 58 -0.74 23.17 5.50
N LEU A 59 -0.84 22.27 4.55
CA LEU A 59 -0.43 20.90 4.75
C LEU A 59 1.07 20.83 5.04
N LYS A 60 1.46 20.26 6.17
CA LYS A 60 2.87 19.96 6.44
C LYS A 60 3.36 18.98 5.39
N SER A 61 4.51 19.24 4.79
CA SER A 61 5.12 18.33 3.83
C SER A 61 5.27 16.93 4.43
N THR A 62 4.82 15.93 3.70
CA THR A 62 4.90 14.56 4.15
C THR A 62 6.31 14.01 3.94
N ASN A 63 6.92 13.53 5.00
CA ASN A 63 8.20 12.87 4.94
C ASN A 63 8.00 11.35 4.83
N TYR A 64 8.52 10.77 3.77
CA TYR A 64 8.50 9.33 3.55
C TYR A 64 9.84 8.69 3.89
N SER A 65 9.79 7.45 4.34
CA SER A 65 10.95 6.62 4.57
C SER A 65 10.88 5.37 3.70
N VAL A 66 11.96 5.09 2.98
CA VAL A 66 12.15 3.82 2.24
C VAL A 66 12.61 2.68 3.15
N PHE A 67 12.99 3.01 4.39
CA PHE A 67 13.47 2.05 5.38
C PHE A 67 12.43 1.70 6.45
N GLY A 68 11.23 2.26 6.38
CA GLY A 68 10.18 2.04 7.36
C GLY A 68 9.46 0.71 7.21
N THR A 69 9.63 0.03 6.07
CA THR A 69 9.09 -1.30 5.80
C THR A 69 10.18 -2.24 5.32
N ARG A 70 10.04 -3.54 5.54
CA ARG A 70 11.01 -4.54 5.06
C ARG A 70 11.11 -4.57 3.53
N THR A 71 10.00 -4.32 2.84
CA THR A 71 9.91 -4.37 1.39
C THR A 71 10.29 -3.06 0.68
N GLY A 72 10.70 -2.02 1.42
CA GLY A 72 11.06 -0.73 0.85
C GLY A 72 9.86 0.12 0.38
N ARG A 73 8.62 -0.31 0.63
CA ARG A 73 7.46 0.55 0.40
C ARG A 73 7.60 1.82 1.22
N LEU A 74 7.29 2.95 0.61
CA LEU A 74 7.30 4.23 1.29
C LEU A 74 6.37 4.18 2.50
N SER A 75 6.90 4.48 3.66
CA SER A 75 6.13 4.62 4.89
C SER A 75 6.15 6.07 5.34
N ASN A 76 4.99 6.55 5.79
CA ASN A 76 4.88 7.89 6.35
C ASN A 76 5.59 7.96 7.71
N LYS A 77 6.44 8.96 7.90
CA LYS A 77 6.92 9.32 9.23
C LYS A 77 5.78 10.06 9.95
N LYS A 78 5.71 9.96 11.27
CA LYS A 78 4.64 10.47 12.14
C LYS A 78 4.28 11.97 11.97
N SER A 79 4.95 12.69 11.08
CA SER A 79 4.67 14.09 10.76
C SER A 79 4.23 14.21 9.30
N GLY A 80 3.06 14.79 9.06
CA GLY A 80 2.53 15.06 7.72
C GLY A 80 1.35 14.15 7.34
N ILE A 81 0.72 14.48 6.23
CA ILE A 81 -0.49 13.79 5.76
C ILE A 81 -0.10 12.47 5.11
N PRO A 82 -0.76 11.38 5.47
CA PRO A 82 -0.48 10.06 4.89
C PRO A 82 -1.13 9.91 3.50
N ILE A 83 -0.74 10.73 2.52
CA ILE A 83 -1.36 10.80 1.19
C ILE A 83 -1.50 9.42 0.54
N LEU A 84 -0.49 8.55 0.71
CA LEU A 84 -0.49 7.19 0.12
C LEU A 84 -1.58 6.27 0.69
N THR A 85 -2.08 6.55 1.89
CA THR A 85 -3.10 5.74 2.57
C THR A 85 -4.43 6.46 2.73
N MET A 86 -4.51 7.72 2.33
CA MET A 86 -5.77 8.49 2.33
C MET A 86 -6.78 7.88 1.37
N LYS A 87 -8.05 7.94 1.74
CA LYS A 87 -9.15 7.58 0.84
C LYS A 87 -9.21 8.54 -0.35
N LYS A 88 -9.69 8.04 -1.48
CA LYS A 88 -9.77 8.84 -2.72
C LYS A 88 -10.60 10.12 -2.54
N GLU A 89 -11.69 10.03 -1.79
CA GLU A 89 -12.59 11.14 -1.47
C GLU A 89 -11.87 12.21 -0.65
N GLU A 90 -11.03 11.81 0.29
CA GLU A 90 -10.24 12.72 1.11
C GLU A 90 -9.13 13.38 0.28
N ARG A 91 -8.46 12.62 -0.60
CA ARG A 91 -7.43 13.17 -1.50
C ARG A 91 -7.98 14.20 -2.47
N SER A 92 -9.23 14.04 -2.91
CA SER A 92 -9.87 15.00 -3.85
C SER A 92 -10.12 16.38 -3.24
N SER A 93 -10.06 16.52 -1.91
CA SER A 93 -10.18 17.82 -1.22
C SER A 93 -8.85 18.57 -1.09
N LEU A 94 -7.73 17.94 -1.47
CA LEU A 94 -6.43 18.60 -1.46
C LEU A 94 -6.31 19.55 -2.64
N GLU A 95 -5.86 20.78 -2.36
CA GLU A 95 -5.55 21.74 -3.39
C GLU A 95 -4.04 21.77 -3.67
N PRO A 96 -3.60 21.77 -4.93
CA PRO A 96 -2.19 21.89 -5.26
C PRO A 96 -1.68 23.31 -4.98
N THR A 97 -0.42 23.43 -4.63
CA THR A 97 0.24 24.75 -4.54
C THR A 97 0.42 25.39 -5.92
N ASN A 98 0.50 24.55 -6.95
CA ASN A 98 0.58 24.91 -8.36
C ASN A 98 -0.79 24.69 -9.03
N ASP A 99 -0.83 24.56 -10.35
CA ASP A 99 -2.08 24.50 -11.10
C ASP A 99 -2.82 23.17 -10.99
N LEU A 100 -2.09 22.05 -10.79
CA LEU A 100 -2.69 20.71 -10.78
C LEU A 100 -1.86 19.67 -10.01
N PHE A 101 -2.54 18.59 -9.58
CA PHE A 101 -1.92 17.34 -9.21
C PHE A 101 -1.91 16.37 -10.39
N VAL A 102 -0.81 15.64 -10.55
CA VAL A 102 -0.72 14.54 -11.52
C VAL A 102 -0.48 13.24 -10.73
N GLU A 103 -1.38 12.28 -10.88
CA GLU A 103 -1.27 10.96 -10.26
C GLU A 103 -0.83 9.94 -11.31
N PHE A 104 0.27 9.24 -11.04
CA PHE A 104 0.74 8.11 -11.83
C PHE A 104 0.60 6.83 -11.02
N ASP A 105 -0.09 5.84 -11.55
CA ASP A 105 -0.26 4.55 -10.91
C ASP A 105 0.05 3.41 -11.90
N PHE A 106 0.73 2.38 -11.41
CA PHE A 106 1.00 1.19 -12.21
C PHE A 106 -0.22 0.26 -12.21
N ASN A 107 -0.67 -0.10 -13.39
CA ASN A 107 -1.68 -1.14 -13.52
C ASN A 107 -1.16 -2.47 -13.00
N ALA A 108 -1.71 -2.94 -11.85
CA ALA A 108 -1.39 -4.22 -11.22
C ALA A 108 0.14 -4.47 -11.05
N ALA A 109 0.87 -3.51 -10.46
CA ALA A 109 2.32 -3.51 -10.33
C ALA A 109 2.91 -4.85 -9.88
N GLU A 110 2.35 -5.48 -8.85
CA GLU A 110 2.88 -6.72 -8.29
C GLU A 110 2.77 -7.91 -9.26
N LEU A 111 1.66 -8.05 -9.98
CA LEU A 111 1.49 -9.12 -10.96
C LEU A 111 2.40 -8.92 -12.18
N ARG A 112 2.52 -7.68 -12.64
CA ARG A 112 3.45 -7.35 -13.74
C ARG A 112 4.91 -7.57 -13.33
N THR A 113 5.23 -7.28 -12.07
CA THR A 113 6.55 -7.60 -11.52
C THR A 113 6.79 -9.10 -11.48
N LEU A 114 5.84 -9.90 -10.99
CA LEU A 114 5.97 -11.35 -10.98
C LEU A 114 6.18 -11.90 -12.39
N LEU A 115 5.40 -11.43 -13.38
CA LEU A 115 5.51 -11.83 -14.78
C LEU A 115 6.90 -11.50 -15.36
N ALA A 116 7.41 -10.29 -15.06
CA ALA A 116 8.75 -9.87 -15.48
C ALA A 116 9.86 -10.72 -14.85
N LEU A 117 9.74 -11.02 -13.55
CA LEU A 117 10.69 -11.85 -12.81
C LEU A 117 10.73 -13.30 -13.32
N SER A 118 9.60 -13.82 -13.80
CA SER A 118 9.49 -15.11 -14.49
C SER A 118 10.10 -15.09 -15.91
N GLY A 119 10.49 -13.92 -16.44
CA GLY A 119 11.02 -13.78 -17.79
C GLY A 119 9.95 -13.80 -18.89
N ASN A 120 8.69 -13.67 -18.54
CA ASN A 120 7.57 -13.70 -19.48
C ASN A 120 7.28 -12.31 -20.06
N GLN A 121 6.75 -12.29 -21.30
CA GLN A 121 6.38 -11.06 -21.98
C GLN A 121 5.19 -10.37 -21.29
N GLN A 122 5.26 -9.04 -21.18
CA GLN A 122 4.17 -8.24 -20.63
C GLN A 122 3.00 -8.13 -21.63
N PRO A 123 1.75 -8.33 -21.18
CA PRO A 123 0.60 -8.07 -22.03
C PRO A 123 0.39 -6.56 -22.22
N ASP A 124 -0.05 -6.16 -23.41
CA ASP A 124 -0.40 -4.78 -23.74
C ASP A 124 -1.74 -4.34 -23.18
N ILE A 125 -2.55 -5.28 -22.68
CA ILE A 125 -3.85 -5.05 -22.07
C ILE A 125 -3.79 -5.14 -20.55
N ASP A 126 -4.91 -4.84 -19.87
CA ASP A 126 -5.07 -5.07 -18.44
C ASP A 126 -4.73 -6.52 -18.08
N ILE A 127 -3.87 -6.72 -17.08
CA ILE A 127 -3.35 -8.05 -16.76
C ILE A 127 -4.42 -9.01 -16.24
N HIS A 128 -5.48 -8.49 -15.60
CA HIS A 128 -6.59 -9.32 -15.17
C HIS A 128 -7.49 -9.71 -16.35
N GLU A 129 -7.66 -8.81 -17.32
CA GLU A 129 -8.32 -9.14 -18.59
C GLU A 129 -7.53 -10.20 -19.34
N TRP A 130 -6.21 -10.04 -19.46
CA TRP A 130 -5.34 -11.01 -20.11
C TRP A 130 -5.41 -12.39 -19.47
N THR A 131 -5.38 -12.46 -18.14
CA THR A 131 -5.44 -13.73 -17.41
C THR A 131 -6.82 -14.40 -17.55
N ARG A 132 -7.91 -13.63 -17.61
CA ARG A 132 -9.26 -14.20 -17.72
C ARG A 132 -9.65 -14.68 -19.11
N ILE A 133 -8.92 -14.33 -20.17
CA ILE A 133 -9.25 -14.70 -21.58
C ILE A 133 -9.56 -16.20 -21.74
N LYS A 134 -8.95 -17.05 -20.92
CA LYS A 134 -9.15 -18.50 -20.92
C LYS A 134 -10.25 -18.97 -19.97
N THR A 135 -11.11 -18.07 -19.48
CA THR A 135 -12.16 -18.38 -18.50
C THR A 135 -13.41 -17.58 -18.78
N ASP A 136 -14.54 -18.04 -18.26
CA ASP A 136 -15.82 -17.32 -18.29
C ASP A 136 -16.00 -16.38 -17.08
N MET A 137 -14.95 -16.16 -16.31
CA MET A 137 -15.00 -15.33 -15.10
C MET A 137 -15.08 -13.84 -15.43
N SER A 138 -15.72 -13.06 -14.56
CA SER A 138 -15.61 -11.61 -14.61
C SER A 138 -14.18 -11.14 -14.28
N ARG A 139 -13.81 -9.93 -14.73
CA ARG A 139 -12.53 -9.32 -14.40
C ARG A 139 -12.31 -9.20 -12.88
N GLU A 140 -13.36 -8.82 -12.16
CA GLU A 140 -13.30 -8.65 -10.70
C GLU A 140 -13.10 -9.98 -9.96
N ASP A 141 -13.75 -11.05 -10.42
CA ASP A 141 -13.57 -12.37 -9.84
C ASP A 141 -12.19 -12.94 -10.17
N MET A 142 -11.70 -12.73 -11.39
CA MET A 142 -10.34 -13.10 -11.74
C MET A 142 -9.32 -12.35 -10.88
N LYS A 143 -9.53 -11.06 -10.64
CA LYS A 143 -8.68 -10.26 -9.73
C LYS A 143 -8.65 -10.86 -8.32
N LYS A 144 -9.81 -11.17 -7.74
CA LYS A 144 -9.91 -11.82 -6.41
C LYS A 144 -9.19 -13.16 -6.38
N ARG A 145 -9.43 -14.01 -7.38
CA ARG A 145 -8.78 -15.32 -7.54
C ARG A 145 -7.27 -15.20 -7.63
N THR A 146 -6.79 -14.29 -8.45
CA THR A 146 -5.35 -14.07 -8.66
C THR A 146 -4.66 -13.59 -7.38
N PHE A 147 -5.25 -12.65 -6.65
CA PHE A 147 -4.66 -12.19 -5.39
C PHE A 147 -4.75 -13.24 -4.27
N ALA A 148 -5.83 -13.99 -4.19
CA ALA A 148 -5.93 -15.10 -3.24
C ALA A 148 -4.83 -16.16 -3.48
N TRP A 149 -4.56 -16.48 -4.76
CA TRP A 149 -3.48 -17.37 -5.15
C TRP A 149 -2.11 -16.75 -4.90
N LEU A 150 -1.89 -15.50 -5.25
CA LEU A 150 -0.58 -14.84 -5.11
C LEU A 150 -0.10 -14.77 -3.66
N TYR A 151 -1.00 -14.46 -2.73
CA TYR A 151 -0.65 -14.24 -1.33
C TYR A 151 -0.79 -15.48 -0.44
N ASN A 152 -1.39 -16.56 -0.93
CA ASN A 152 -1.43 -17.83 -0.23
C ASN A 152 -0.39 -18.80 -0.83
N PRO A 153 0.72 -19.07 -0.14
CA PRO A 153 1.77 -19.95 -0.64
C PRO A 153 1.31 -21.40 -0.84
N GLU A 154 0.25 -21.81 -0.15
CA GLU A 154 -0.32 -23.16 -0.26
C GLU A 154 -1.36 -23.28 -1.38
N ALA A 155 -1.85 -22.18 -1.91
CA ALA A 155 -2.81 -22.20 -2.99
C ALA A 155 -2.16 -22.73 -4.28
N ARG A 156 -2.86 -23.63 -4.96
CA ARG A 156 -2.50 -24.14 -6.28
C ARG A 156 -3.60 -23.75 -7.27
N ASP A 157 -3.20 -23.30 -8.44
CA ASP A 157 -4.10 -22.88 -9.50
C ASP A 157 -3.41 -23.09 -10.84
N SER A 158 -3.74 -24.17 -11.52
CA SER A 158 -3.09 -24.57 -12.78
C SER A 158 -3.20 -23.53 -13.89
N LEU A 159 -4.28 -22.74 -13.90
CA LEU A 159 -4.43 -21.65 -14.86
C LEU A 159 -3.41 -20.53 -14.56
N LEU A 160 -3.35 -20.08 -13.31
CA LEU A 160 -2.45 -18.99 -12.91
C LEU A 160 -0.98 -19.41 -12.97
N GLU A 161 -0.68 -20.66 -12.60
CA GLU A 161 0.66 -21.25 -12.70
C GLU A 161 1.12 -21.38 -14.16
N GLY A 162 0.19 -21.45 -15.11
CA GLY A 162 0.49 -21.37 -16.55
C GLY A 162 0.85 -19.98 -17.06
N PHE A 163 0.48 -18.93 -16.33
CA PHE A 163 0.85 -17.54 -16.65
C PHE A 163 2.04 -17.03 -15.85
N TYR A 164 2.12 -17.45 -14.58
CA TYR A 164 3.06 -16.94 -13.58
C TYR A 164 3.82 -18.08 -12.92
N ASP A 165 5.11 -18.13 -13.05
CA ASP A 165 5.95 -19.15 -12.42
C ASP A 165 6.46 -18.69 -11.06
N ARG A 166 5.63 -18.91 -10.02
CA ARG A 166 5.96 -18.51 -8.64
C ARG A 166 7.18 -19.25 -8.09
N ASP A 167 7.27 -20.54 -8.38
CA ASP A 167 8.32 -21.40 -7.84
C ASP A 167 9.66 -21.02 -8.46
N LEU A 168 9.72 -20.82 -9.79
CA LEU A 168 10.91 -20.32 -10.48
C LEU A 168 11.39 -18.99 -9.90
N VAL A 169 10.47 -18.04 -9.68
CA VAL A 169 10.82 -16.72 -9.12
C VAL A 169 11.35 -16.84 -7.71
N LYS A 170 10.71 -17.66 -6.88
CA LYS A 170 11.15 -17.90 -5.51
C LYS A 170 12.55 -18.51 -5.48
N ASP A 171 12.80 -19.58 -6.22
CA ASP A 171 14.08 -20.26 -6.26
C ASP A 171 15.20 -19.35 -6.81
N LYS A 172 14.91 -18.58 -7.84
CA LYS A 172 15.86 -17.66 -8.47
C LYS A 172 16.38 -16.57 -7.53
N TYR A 173 15.53 -16.10 -6.61
CA TYR A 173 15.83 -14.99 -5.71
C TYR A 173 16.07 -15.42 -4.26
N GLN A 174 16.06 -16.72 -3.99
CA GLN A 174 16.46 -17.24 -2.69
C GLN A 174 17.96 -16.96 -2.44
N TYR A 175 18.28 -16.43 -1.28
CA TYR A 175 19.65 -16.08 -0.92
C TYR A 175 19.86 -16.21 0.59
N LYS A 176 20.81 -17.04 1.01
CA LYS A 176 21.11 -17.33 2.43
C LYS A 176 19.84 -17.77 3.17
N ASN A 177 19.53 -17.12 4.31
CA ASN A 177 18.34 -17.34 5.12
C ASN A 177 17.19 -16.39 4.75
N GLY A 178 17.09 -15.99 3.48
CA GLY A 178 16.07 -15.06 3.00
C GLY A 178 16.06 -14.92 1.49
N ILE A 179 15.85 -13.72 1.02
CA ILE A 179 15.80 -13.40 -0.41
C ILE A 179 16.71 -12.21 -0.75
N GLN A 180 17.16 -12.16 -2.01
CA GLN A 180 17.80 -10.97 -2.58
C GLN A 180 17.10 -10.56 -3.86
N THR A 181 16.56 -9.33 -3.91
CA THR A 181 15.84 -8.81 -5.07
C THR A 181 16.79 -8.45 -6.23
N PRO A 182 16.27 -8.20 -7.45
CA PRO A 182 17.06 -7.66 -8.56
C PRO A 182 17.77 -6.34 -8.23
N PHE A 183 17.23 -5.56 -7.30
CA PHE A 183 17.80 -4.31 -6.82
C PHE A 183 18.79 -4.51 -5.64
N LEU A 184 19.25 -5.74 -5.44
CA LEU A 184 20.22 -6.15 -4.42
C LEU A 184 19.74 -5.93 -2.97
N ARG A 185 18.45 -5.73 -2.76
CA ARG A 185 17.89 -5.64 -1.41
C ARG A 185 17.83 -7.04 -0.81
N TYR A 186 18.52 -7.23 0.30
CA TYR A 186 18.44 -8.45 1.09
C TYR A 186 17.35 -8.35 2.16
N ILE A 187 16.53 -9.38 2.27
CA ILE A 187 15.47 -9.48 3.28
C ILE A 187 15.53 -10.88 3.90
N GLU A 188 15.82 -10.93 5.18
CA GLU A 188 15.72 -12.18 5.95
C GLU A 188 14.26 -12.56 6.13
N THR A 189 13.90 -13.78 5.71
CA THR A 189 12.51 -14.24 5.71
C THR A 189 12.41 -15.76 5.65
N ASP A 190 11.29 -16.27 6.12
CA ASP A 190 10.89 -17.66 5.92
C ASP A 190 10.40 -17.91 4.48
N ASP A 191 10.34 -19.16 4.11
CA ASP A 191 9.90 -19.64 2.80
C ASP A 191 8.47 -19.18 2.47
N ARG A 192 7.60 -19.11 3.45
CA ARG A 192 6.19 -18.72 3.28
C ARG A 192 6.00 -17.29 2.78
N ARG A 193 6.88 -16.37 3.20
CA ARG A 193 6.80 -14.94 2.85
C ARG A 193 7.74 -14.57 1.71
N ALA A 194 8.64 -15.46 1.32
CA ALA A 194 9.70 -15.18 0.35
C ALA A 194 9.17 -14.56 -0.93
N LEU A 195 8.22 -15.20 -1.62
CA LEU A 195 7.64 -14.69 -2.86
C LEU A 195 7.01 -13.31 -2.68
N ASN A 196 6.23 -13.14 -1.62
CA ASN A 196 5.58 -11.84 -1.34
C ASN A 196 6.63 -10.73 -1.18
N TYR A 197 7.71 -11.00 -0.45
CA TYR A 197 8.77 -10.00 -0.27
C TYR A 197 9.56 -9.74 -1.54
N ILE A 198 9.82 -10.75 -2.38
CA ILE A 198 10.45 -10.58 -3.70
C ILE A 198 9.61 -9.63 -4.56
N VAL A 199 8.32 -9.94 -4.72
CA VAL A 199 7.43 -9.20 -5.62
C VAL A 199 7.15 -7.79 -5.09
N GLN A 200 6.79 -7.64 -3.83
CA GLN A 200 6.50 -6.32 -3.25
C GLN A 200 7.73 -5.42 -3.23
N SER A 201 8.89 -5.96 -2.88
CA SER A 201 10.09 -5.15 -2.79
C SER A 201 10.56 -4.71 -4.17
N THR A 202 10.56 -5.63 -5.15
CA THR A 202 10.93 -5.31 -6.53
C THR A 202 9.98 -4.28 -7.13
N SER A 203 8.66 -4.44 -6.97
CA SER A 203 7.69 -3.47 -7.49
C SER A 203 7.83 -2.10 -6.81
N SER A 204 8.15 -2.06 -5.51
CA SER A 204 8.41 -0.81 -4.80
C SER A 204 9.65 -0.09 -5.33
N ASP A 205 10.75 -0.81 -5.53
CA ASP A 205 12.00 -0.24 -6.04
C ASP A 205 11.81 0.25 -7.49
N VAL A 206 11.06 -0.46 -8.35
CA VAL A 206 10.67 0.00 -9.68
C VAL A 206 9.85 1.29 -9.61
N CYS A 207 8.85 1.37 -8.73
CA CYS A 207 8.04 2.58 -8.57
C CYS A 207 8.90 3.78 -8.16
N ILE A 208 9.83 3.60 -7.22
CA ILE A 208 10.73 4.68 -6.76
C ILE A 208 11.67 5.11 -7.89
N GLU A 209 12.23 4.16 -8.63
CA GLU A 209 13.10 4.46 -9.78
C GLU A 209 12.35 5.26 -10.85
N GLN A 210 11.13 4.87 -11.19
CA GLN A 210 10.34 5.59 -12.18
C GLN A 210 9.90 6.97 -11.67
N ALA A 211 9.55 7.10 -10.40
CA ALA A 211 9.24 8.40 -9.79
C ALA A 211 10.45 9.35 -9.86
N TYR A 212 11.66 8.83 -9.62
CA TYR A 212 12.88 9.61 -9.78
C TYR A 212 13.11 10.07 -11.23
N LYS A 213 12.92 9.18 -12.21
CA LYS A 213 13.03 9.51 -13.64
C LYS A 213 12.00 10.55 -14.08
N LEU A 214 10.75 10.41 -13.63
CA LEU A 214 9.69 11.38 -13.90
C LEU A 214 10.03 12.76 -13.34
N ARG A 215 10.57 12.83 -12.12
CA ARG A 215 10.98 14.10 -11.52
C ARG A 215 11.99 14.87 -12.40
N GLU A 216 12.90 14.16 -13.06
CA GLU A 216 13.89 14.79 -13.94
C GLU A 216 13.26 15.35 -15.23
N LEU A 217 12.11 14.79 -15.68
CA LEU A 217 11.37 15.30 -16.85
C LEU A 217 10.54 16.55 -16.55
N PHE A 218 10.23 16.83 -15.28
CA PHE A 218 9.40 17.95 -14.85
C PHE A 218 10.20 19.08 -14.16
N LYS A 219 11.52 19.07 -14.27
CA LYS A 219 12.38 20.18 -13.87
C LYS A 219 12.50 21.21 -15.00
#